data_44abf20651f573dca309c58d6cbba029
#
_entry.id   44abf20651f573dca309c58d6cbba029
#
_cell.length_a   1.000
_cell.length_b   1.000
_cell.length_c   1.000
_cell.angle_alpha   90.00
_cell.angle_beta   90.00
_cell.angle_gamma   90.00
#
_symmetry.space_group_name_H-M   'P 1'
#
loop_
_entity.id
_entity.type
_entity.pdbx_description
1 polymer ?
#
loop_
_entity_poly.entity_id
_entity_poly.type
_entity_poly.pdbx_seq_one_letter_code
_entity_poly.pdbx_strand_id
1 'polypeptide(L)'
;MPSIVFYFKIHQPERLRHYTVFDIGENQNYFDEERNKFYLDRIVRKCYFPTLNLIHHLIQKTNGKFKVSFGATGILFDQLKKWHPEIIELFQKLNQTGCVEFVGETYYHSLSSLYSIKDFQEQVLLHKNLIKKLFNQEVKVFANTELIYFDDLTQIVKNLGFQAILTEGVPWILEWRSSNFIYEDPEKNLKILLRNYKLSDDVSFRFSARWWEEWPLTADKFATWLEAHNGNGEVINLFMDFETFGEHQWEETGIFEFLKALPFEVLKGKDLEFALPSEVIEKYPARGIFSSKKPITWADTERDLTAWLGNEMQKECSEILYSLERDVPFYLKEVWRKLQTADHFYYMCTKWFADGDVHKYFNPYDNPYDAYLNFRNALEDFKLRIKPNVKIYLRN
;
A
#
# COMPACT_ATOMS: atom_id res chain seq x y z
N MET A 1 25.78 -11.25 7.10
CA MET A 1 24.49 -11.52 7.79
C MET A 1 23.44 -10.61 7.18
N PRO A 2 22.56 -11.15 6.33
CA PRO A 2 21.49 -10.37 5.73
C PRO A 2 20.46 -9.89 6.76
N SER A 3 19.92 -8.69 6.54
CA SER A 3 18.83 -8.15 7.35
C SER A 3 17.49 -8.39 6.64
N ILE A 4 16.52 -8.95 7.35
CA ILE A 4 15.15 -9.14 6.86
C ILE A 4 14.34 -7.91 7.22
N VAL A 5 13.72 -7.29 6.21
CA VAL A 5 12.85 -6.14 6.36
C VAL A 5 11.42 -6.53 6.04
N PHE A 6 10.54 -6.53 7.04
CA PHE A 6 9.11 -6.62 6.82
C PHE A 6 8.50 -5.24 6.61
N TYR A 7 7.79 -5.07 5.51
CA TYR A 7 6.93 -3.93 5.27
C TYR A 7 5.51 -4.41 5.00
N PHE A 8 4.59 -3.96 5.83
CA PHE A 8 3.17 -4.24 5.72
C PHE A 8 2.42 -3.00 5.23
N LYS A 9 1.86 -3.08 4.04
CA LYS A 9 0.93 -2.07 3.53
C LYS A 9 -0.43 -2.29 4.19
N ILE A 10 -1.03 -1.21 4.69
CA ILE A 10 -2.35 -1.25 5.35
C ILE A 10 -3.21 -0.13 4.75
N HIS A 11 -4.29 -0.53 4.10
CA HIS A 11 -5.19 0.43 3.48
C HIS A 11 -6.64 -0.06 3.48
N GLN A 12 -7.56 0.86 3.72
CA GLN A 12 -8.99 0.66 3.49
C GLN A 12 -9.54 1.91 2.81
N PRO A 13 -10.10 1.79 1.57
CA PRO A 13 -10.66 2.93 0.85
C PRO A 13 -11.97 3.40 1.49
N GLU A 14 -12.35 4.64 1.22
CA GLU A 14 -13.73 5.08 1.36
C GLU A 14 -14.50 4.74 0.09
N ARG A 15 -15.27 3.66 0.13
CA ARG A 15 -16.05 3.16 -1.00
C ARG A 15 -17.20 4.11 -1.32
N LEU A 16 -17.48 4.29 -2.60
CA LEU A 16 -18.63 5.07 -3.03
C LEU A 16 -19.93 4.30 -2.74
N ARG A 17 -20.96 5.02 -2.35
CA ARG A 17 -22.32 4.49 -2.38
C ARG A 17 -22.77 4.26 -3.83
N HIS A 18 -23.87 3.54 -4.00
CA HIS A 18 -24.51 3.47 -5.32
C HIS A 18 -24.96 4.90 -5.72
N TYR A 19 -24.37 5.41 -6.81
CA TYR A 19 -24.59 6.77 -7.29
C TYR A 19 -25.05 6.76 -8.74
N THR A 20 -26.30 7.09 -8.95
CA THR A 20 -26.96 7.04 -10.27
C THR A 20 -26.99 8.43 -10.93
N VAL A 21 -27.39 8.47 -12.20
CA VAL A 21 -27.62 9.72 -12.92
C VAL A 21 -28.68 10.60 -12.24
N PHE A 22 -29.62 10.01 -11.51
CA PHE A 22 -30.69 10.74 -10.79
C PHE A 22 -30.21 11.39 -9.49
N ASP A 23 -29.03 11.02 -9.01
CA ASP A 23 -28.41 11.63 -7.82
C ASP A 23 -27.64 12.92 -8.17
N ILE A 24 -27.33 13.13 -9.46
CA ILE A 24 -26.56 14.29 -9.94
C ILE A 24 -27.36 15.58 -9.68
N GLY A 25 -26.76 16.51 -8.94
CA GLY A 25 -27.39 17.77 -8.51
C GLY A 25 -28.21 17.66 -7.24
N GLU A 26 -28.60 16.46 -6.81
CA GLU A 26 -29.51 16.23 -5.68
C GLU A 26 -28.79 15.80 -4.41
N ASN A 27 -27.77 14.94 -4.52
CA ASN A 27 -27.14 14.31 -3.36
C ASN A 27 -25.63 14.55 -3.31
N GLN A 28 -25.15 15.10 -2.18
CA GLN A 28 -23.73 15.41 -1.95
C GLN A 28 -22.97 14.30 -1.24
N ASN A 29 -23.64 13.24 -0.81
CA ASN A 29 -22.99 12.17 -0.11
C ASN A 29 -22.51 11.11 -1.11
N TYR A 30 -21.20 11.12 -1.40
CA TYR A 30 -20.60 10.16 -2.34
C TYR A 30 -20.21 8.84 -1.67
N PHE A 31 -19.94 8.83 -0.36
CA PHE A 31 -19.32 7.70 0.31
C PHE A 31 -20.33 6.88 1.10
N ASP A 32 -20.16 5.56 1.08
CA ASP A 32 -21.00 4.59 1.77
C ASP A 32 -20.43 4.28 3.15
N GLU A 33 -20.85 5.04 4.16
CA GLU A 33 -20.35 4.87 5.53
C GLU A 33 -20.69 3.51 6.13
N GLU A 34 -21.87 2.96 5.84
CA GLU A 34 -22.31 1.65 6.38
C GLU A 34 -21.46 0.53 5.79
N ARG A 35 -21.24 0.56 4.48
CA ARG A 35 -20.37 -0.39 3.79
C ARG A 35 -18.92 -0.29 4.24
N ASN A 36 -18.38 0.93 4.38
CA ASN A 36 -17.03 1.16 4.87
C ASN A 36 -16.85 0.60 6.27
N LYS A 37 -17.80 0.89 7.18
CA LYS A 37 -17.80 0.33 8.52
C LYS A 37 -17.89 -1.20 8.52
N PHE A 38 -18.78 -1.79 7.73
CA PHE A 38 -18.94 -3.24 7.62
C PHE A 38 -17.62 -3.94 7.21
N TYR A 39 -16.94 -3.42 6.19
CA TYR A 39 -15.64 -3.99 5.77
C TYR A 39 -14.57 -3.80 6.84
N LEU A 40 -14.50 -2.62 7.44
CA LEU A 40 -13.51 -2.35 8.48
C LEU A 40 -13.74 -3.23 9.72
N ASP A 41 -14.99 -3.37 10.21
CA ASP A 41 -15.33 -4.26 11.32
C ASP A 41 -14.88 -5.71 11.06
N ARG A 42 -15.07 -6.19 9.83
CA ARG A 42 -14.65 -7.54 9.41
C ARG A 42 -13.13 -7.69 9.44
N ILE A 43 -12.41 -6.72 8.84
CA ILE A 43 -10.96 -6.77 8.72
C ILE A 43 -10.29 -6.55 10.08
N VAL A 44 -10.79 -5.66 10.90
CA VAL A 44 -10.32 -5.47 12.28
C VAL A 44 -10.41 -6.79 13.05
N ARG A 45 -11.53 -7.48 12.98
CA ARG A 45 -11.72 -8.76 13.69
C ARG A 45 -10.83 -9.87 13.15
N LYS A 46 -10.72 -10.01 11.82
CA LYS A 46 -10.01 -11.13 11.20
C LYS A 46 -8.51 -10.94 11.10
N CYS A 47 -8.06 -9.68 10.87
CA CYS A 47 -6.68 -9.34 10.57
C CYS A 47 -6.07 -8.40 11.60
N TYR A 48 -6.54 -7.14 11.71
CA TYR A 48 -5.78 -6.11 12.43
C TYR A 48 -5.61 -6.42 13.91
N PHE A 49 -6.69 -6.73 14.60
CA PHE A 49 -6.64 -7.01 16.02
C PHE A 49 -5.78 -8.24 16.38
N PRO A 50 -6.00 -9.44 15.78
CA PRO A 50 -5.19 -10.62 16.09
C PRO A 50 -3.74 -10.47 15.66
N THR A 51 -3.47 -9.90 14.47
CA THR A 51 -2.10 -9.79 13.94
C THR A 51 -1.25 -8.78 14.70
N LEU A 52 -1.80 -7.59 15.03
CA LEU A 52 -1.06 -6.60 15.83
C LEU A 52 -0.72 -7.12 17.24
N ASN A 53 -1.66 -7.83 17.88
CA ASN A 53 -1.40 -8.46 19.17
C ASN A 53 -0.33 -9.56 19.05
N LEU A 54 -0.38 -10.37 17.99
CA LEU A 54 0.65 -11.39 17.74
C LEU A 54 2.02 -10.75 17.52
N ILE A 55 2.13 -9.73 16.69
CA ILE A 55 3.39 -9.00 16.46
C ILE A 55 3.92 -8.42 17.77
N HIS A 56 3.07 -7.79 18.58
CA HIS A 56 3.48 -7.27 19.89
C HIS A 56 4.04 -8.38 20.79
N HIS A 57 3.36 -9.52 20.87
CA HIS A 57 3.82 -10.68 21.62
C HIS A 57 5.17 -11.21 21.09
N LEU A 58 5.34 -11.30 19.78
CA LEU A 58 6.57 -11.77 19.15
C LEU A 58 7.76 -10.84 19.43
N ILE A 59 7.54 -9.52 19.37
CA ILE A 59 8.56 -8.53 19.75
C ILE A 59 9.04 -8.77 21.19
N GLN A 60 8.10 -8.96 22.11
CA GLN A 60 8.43 -9.23 23.52
C GLN A 60 9.17 -10.57 23.68
N LYS A 61 8.68 -11.64 23.05
CA LYS A 61 9.27 -13.00 23.17
C LYS A 61 10.65 -13.12 22.52
N THR A 62 10.93 -12.30 21.53
CA THR A 62 12.26 -12.24 20.87
C THR A 62 13.19 -11.20 21.49
N ASN A 63 12.79 -10.59 22.63
CA ASN A 63 13.54 -9.51 23.29
C ASN A 63 13.89 -8.36 22.33
N GLY A 64 12.92 -7.93 21.51
CA GLY A 64 13.07 -6.82 20.56
C GLY A 64 13.86 -7.18 19.28
N LYS A 65 14.19 -8.45 19.06
CA LYS A 65 14.89 -8.86 17.81
C LYS A 65 13.96 -8.94 16.61
N PHE A 66 12.67 -9.22 16.79
CA PHE A 66 11.68 -9.16 15.73
C PHE A 66 11.26 -7.71 15.49
N LYS A 67 11.38 -7.24 14.26
CA LYS A 67 11.09 -5.86 13.86
C LYS A 67 10.23 -5.85 12.61
N VAL A 68 9.33 -4.87 12.49
CA VAL A 68 8.44 -4.71 11.34
C VAL A 68 8.24 -3.24 10.99
N SER A 69 7.82 -2.95 9.77
CA SER A 69 7.42 -1.61 9.37
C SER A 69 6.02 -1.59 8.74
N PHE A 70 5.33 -0.48 8.90
CA PHE A 70 3.96 -0.28 8.43
C PHE A 70 3.85 0.93 7.51
N GLY A 71 3.21 0.75 6.35
CA GLY A 71 2.66 1.81 5.54
C GLY A 71 1.14 1.84 5.72
N ALA A 72 0.67 2.68 6.64
CA ALA A 72 -0.75 2.78 6.97
C ALA A 72 -1.28 4.14 6.51
N THR A 73 -2.26 4.14 5.59
CA THR A 73 -2.78 5.37 4.97
C THR A 73 -3.49 6.28 5.96
N GLY A 74 -3.47 7.58 5.69
CA GLY A 74 -4.20 8.56 6.52
C GLY A 74 -5.70 8.31 6.55
N ILE A 75 -6.29 7.97 5.39
CA ILE A 75 -7.72 7.65 5.28
C ILE A 75 -8.12 6.42 6.11
N LEU A 76 -7.22 5.44 6.26
CA LEU A 76 -7.43 4.32 7.19
C LEU A 76 -7.47 4.81 8.65
N PHE A 77 -6.53 5.66 9.06
CA PHE A 77 -6.53 6.20 10.42
C PHE A 77 -7.77 7.06 10.71
N ASP A 78 -8.30 7.77 9.71
CA ASP A 78 -9.57 8.49 9.87
C ASP A 78 -10.73 7.53 10.16
N GLN A 79 -10.82 6.42 9.43
CA GLN A 79 -11.83 5.38 9.66
C GLN A 79 -11.62 4.68 11.01
N LEU A 80 -10.38 4.31 11.36
CA LEU A 80 -10.06 3.70 12.65
C LEU A 80 -10.41 4.62 13.82
N LYS A 81 -10.07 5.91 13.72
CA LYS A 81 -10.43 6.90 14.74
C LYS A 81 -11.94 6.99 14.96
N LYS A 82 -12.72 6.82 13.90
CA LYS A 82 -14.20 6.90 13.94
C LYS A 82 -14.82 5.65 14.54
N TRP A 83 -14.32 4.45 14.20
CA TRP A 83 -15.00 3.19 14.48
C TRP A 83 -14.21 2.21 15.34
N HIS A 84 -12.87 2.25 15.30
CA HIS A 84 -11.98 1.30 15.98
C HIS A 84 -10.74 1.97 16.59
N PRO A 85 -10.91 2.96 17.52
CA PRO A 85 -9.78 3.65 18.11
C PRO A 85 -8.83 2.72 18.86
N GLU A 86 -9.29 1.57 19.34
CA GLU A 86 -8.48 0.54 20.00
C GLU A 86 -7.36 -0.02 19.10
N ILE A 87 -7.54 0.00 17.79
CA ILE A 87 -6.50 -0.42 16.84
C ILE A 87 -5.38 0.62 16.79
N ILE A 88 -5.72 1.90 16.88
CA ILE A 88 -4.70 2.97 16.97
C ILE A 88 -3.89 2.81 18.27
N GLU A 89 -4.54 2.46 19.38
CA GLU A 89 -3.85 2.19 20.66
C GLU A 89 -2.89 1.00 20.54
N LEU A 90 -3.25 -0.05 19.80
CA LEU A 90 -2.37 -1.18 19.52
C LEU A 90 -1.14 -0.75 18.70
N PHE A 91 -1.31 0.07 17.67
CA PHE A 91 -0.17 0.64 16.94
C PHE A 91 0.72 1.51 17.85
N GLN A 92 0.14 2.27 18.76
CA GLN A 92 0.91 3.06 19.73
C GLN A 92 1.72 2.18 20.67
N LYS A 93 1.14 1.08 21.18
CA LYS A 93 1.85 0.08 22.00
C LYS A 93 3.01 -0.56 21.24
N LEU A 94 2.80 -0.90 19.97
CA LEU A 94 3.85 -1.43 19.10
C LEU A 94 4.97 -0.40 18.90
N ASN A 95 4.62 0.84 18.60
CA ASN A 95 5.59 1.91 18.42
C ASN A 95 6.46 2.14 19.65
N GLN A 96 5.90 2.03 20.86
CA GLN A 96 6.63 2.18 22.12
C GLN A 96 7.71 1.11 22.35
N THR A 97 7.64 -0.02 21.64
CA THR A 97 8.68 -1.08 21.72
C THR A 97 10.00 -0.68 21.06
N GLY A 98 10.02 0.36 20.23
CA GLY A 98 11.17 0.74 19.41
C GLY A 98 11.50 -0.25 18.28
N CYS A 99 10.64 -1.26 18.04
CA CYS A 99 10.82 -2.31 17.04
C CYS A 99 9.90 -2.11 15.83
N VAL A 100 9.25 -0.95 15.72
CA VAL A 100 8.30 -0.63 14.66
C VAL A 100 8.64 0.70 14.00
N GLU A 101 8.62 0.73 12.67
CA GLU A 101 8.80 1.94 11.87
C GLU A 101 7.56 2.18 11.01
N PHE A 102 7.06 3.42 11.02
CA PHE A 102 6.05 3.87 10.06
C PHE A 102 6.73 4.45 8.83
N VAL A 103 6.31 3.98 7.66
CA VAL A 103 6.77 4.40 6.34
C VAL A 103 5.84 5.48 5.82
N GLY A 104 6.38 6.54 5.23
CA GLY A 104 5.61 7.63 4.64
C GLY A 104 4.92 7.21 3.34
N GLU A 105 3.76 7.80 3.10
CA GLU A 105 2.98 7.55 1.89
C GLU A 105 2.02 8.71 1.56
N THR A 106 1.20 8.59 0.51
CA THR A 106 0.10 9.51 0.23
C THR A 106 -1.03 9.28 1.23
N TYR A 107 -1.60 10.37 1.77
CA TYR A 107 -2.64 10.29 2.80
C TYR A 107 -3.88 9.51 2.35
N TYR A 108 -4.30 9.71 1.09
CA TYR A 108 -5.53 9.17 0.52
C TYR A 108 -5.29 7.97 -0.41
N HIS A 109 -4.10 7.37 -0.40
CA HIS A 109 -3.75 6.27 -1.31
C HIS A 109 -4.03 6.65 -2.78
N SER A 110 -3.58 7.81 -3.19
CA SER A 110 -3.94 8.41 -4.47
C SER A 110 -2.88 8.18 -5.56
N LEU A 111 -3.29 8.30 -6.82
CA LEU A 111 -2.40 8.33 -7.97
C LEU A 111 -1.82 9.74 -8.23
N SER A 112 -1.88 10.65 -7.26
CA SER A 112 -1.47 12.06 -7.42
C SER A 112 -0.02 12.24 -7.87
N SER A 113 0.89 11.31 -7.56
CA SER A 113 2.27 11.33 -8.05
C SER A 113 2.39 11.34 -9.58
N LEU A 114 1.36 10.87 -10.30
CA LEU A 114 1.31 10.80 -11.76
C LEU A 114 0.66 12.04 -12.40
N TYR A 115 -0.17 12.79 -11.65
CA TYR A 115 -1.04 13.83 -12.20
C TYR A 115 -0.83 15.22 -11.59
N SER A 116 -0.55 15.29 -10.30
CA SER A 116 -0.42 16.55 -9.55
C SER A 116 0.66 16.48 -8.50
N ILE A 117 1.85 16.94 -8.86
CA ILE A 117 3.00 16.99 -7.94
C ILE A 117 2.68 17.84 -6.70
N LYS A 118 1.94 18.93 -6.87
CA LYS A 118 1.56 19.79 -5.75
C LYS A 118 0.66 19.05 -4.76
N ASP A 119 -0.40 18.40 -5.23
CA ASP A 119 -1.31 17.67 -4.33
C ASP A 119 -0.64 16.42 -3.74
N PHE A 120 0.21 15.74 -4.52
CA PHE A 120 1.05 14.66 -4.01
C PHE A 120 1.89 15.12 -2.81
N GLN A 121 2.62 16.22 -2.94
CA GLN A 121 3.43 16.76 -1.84
C GLN A 121 2.58 17.12 -0.62
N GLU A 122 1.43 17.76 -0.82
CA GLU A 122 0.52 18.11 0.26
C GLU A 122 -0.01 16.85 0.98
N GLN A 123 -0.39 15.80 0.25
CA GLN A 123 -0.85 14.53 0.84
C GLN A 123 0.25 13.83 1.64
N VAL A 124 1.49 13.80 1.11
CA VAL A 124 2.63 13.22 1.83
C VAL A 124 2.94 14.00 3.12
N LEU A 125 2.88 15.33 3.08
CA LEU A 125 3.07 16.16 4.27
C LEU A 125 1.95 15.95 5.31
N LEU A 126 0.69 15.82 4.87
CA LEU A 126 -0.43 15.46 5.74
C LEU A 126 -0.17 14.13 6.45
N HIS A 127 0.29 13.11 5.71
CA HIS A 127 0.63 11.81 6.28
C HIS A 127 1.78 11.90 7.27
N LYS A 128 2.89 12.56 6.94
CA LYS A 128 4.01 12.78 7.88
C LYS A 128 3.56 13.42 9.19
N ASN A 129 2.71 14.45 9.10
CA ASN A 129 2.17 15.14 10.26
C ASN A 129 1.25 14.23 11.09
N LEU A 130 0.45 13.38 10.45
CA LEU A 130 -0.38 12.40 11.13
C LEU A 130 0.47 11.40 11.91
N ILE A 131 1.48 10.79 11.28
CA ILE A 131 2.39 9.84 11.94
C ILE A 131 3.13 10.50 13.12
N LYS A 132 3.63 11.72 12.91
CA LYS A 132 4.25 12.49 14.00
C LYS A 132 3.30 12.72 15.17
N LYS A 133 2.03 13.06 14.88
CA LYS A 133 1.00 13.30 15.90
C LYS A 133 0.60 12.04 16.66
N LEU A 134 0.42 10.91 15.96
CA LEU A 134 -0.06 9.66 16.57
C LEU A 134 1.04 8.89 17.30
N PHE A 135 2.27 8.92 16.78
CA PHE A 135 3.36 8.02 17.20
C PHE A 135 4.62 8.75 17.63
N ASN A 136 4.69 10.07 17.49
CA ASN A 136 5.90 10.88 17.73
C ASN A 136 7.12 10.40 16.92
N GLN A 137 6.90 9.78 15.77
CA GLN A 137 7.95 9.24 14.91
C GLN A 137 8.20 10.18 13.70
N GLU A 138 9.48 10.42 13.39
CA GLU A 138 9.89 11.08 12.15
C GLU A 138 10.02 10.03 11.04
N VAL A 139 9.32 10.26 9.95
CA VAL A 139 9.26 9.31 8.84
C VAL A 139 10.46 9.53 7.92
N LYS A 140 11.34 8.52 7.80
CA LYS A 140 12.59 8.58 7.00
C LYS A 140 12.47 7.88 5.65
N VAL A 141 11.61 6.89 5.55
CA VAL A 141 11.45 6.03 4.36
C VAL A 141 10.07 6.24 3.75
N PHE A 142 9.98 6.21 2.44
CA PHE A 142 8.76 6.45 1.69
C PHE A 142 8.34 5.21 0.87
N ALA A 143 7.07 4.93 0.81
CA ALA A 143 6.46 3.99 -0.13
C ALA A 143 5.31 4.71 -0.84
N ASN A 144 5.38 4.84 -2.15
CA ASN A 144 4.29 5.43 -2.89
C ASN A 144 3.08 4.48 -2.96
N THR A 145 1.92 5.03 -3.27
CA THR A 145 0.73 4.25 -3.62
C THR A 145 1.12 3.11 -4.55
N GLU A 146 0.74 1.87 -4.19
CA GLU A 146 1.00 0.65 -4.97
C GLU A 146 2.48 0.43 -5.35
N LEU A 147 3.40 0.92 -4.51
CA LEU A 147 4.84 0.93 -4.76
C LEU A 147 5.23 1.56 -6.10
N ILE A 148 4.41 2.46 -6.63
CA ILE A 148 4.69 3.19 -7.89
C ILE A 148 6.02 3.92 -7.78
N TYR A 149 6.91 3.62 -8.70
CA TYR A 149 8.24 4.23 -8.81
C TYR A 149 8.55 4.63 -10.25
N PHE A 150 9.19 5.77 -10.41
CA PHE A 150 9.85 6.25 -11.62
C PHE A 150 10.93 7.26 -11.21
N ASP A 151 11.95 7.44 -12.04
CA ASP A 151 13.16 8.18 -11.66
C ASP A 151 12.85 9.63 -11.22
N ASP A 152 11.97 10.34 -11.92
CA ASP A 152 11.64 11.75 -11.59
C ASP A 152 10.98 11.92 -10.22
N LEU A 153 10.39 10.86 -9.67
CA LEU A 153 9.76 10.89 -8.35
C LEU A 153 10.81 11.07 -7.23
N THR A 154 12.02 10.57 -7.42
CA THR A 154 13.04 10.51 -6.37
C THR A 154 13.47 11.88 -5.87
N GLN A 155 13.63 12.85 -6.76
CA GLN A 155 13.97 14.23 -6.37
C GLN A 155 12.86 14.88 -5.56
N ILE A 156 11.59 14.60 -5.90
CA ILE A 156 10.43 15.14 -5.18
C ILE A 156 10.39 14.57 -3.78
N VAL A 157 10.53 13.25 -3.64
CA VAL A 157 10.53 12.51 -2.37
C VAL A 157 11.71 12.95 -1.48
N LYS A 158 12.91 13.14 -2.06
CA LYS A 158 14.07 13.71 -1.36
C LYS A 158 13.78 15.11 -0.80
N ASN A 159 13.18 15.98 -1.60
CA ASN A 159 12.82 17.33 -1.16
C ASN A 159 11.79 17.37 -0.02
N LEU A 160 11.00 16.30 0.14
CA LEU A 160 10.09 16.09 1.26
C LEU A 160 10.80 15.54 2.52
N GLY A 161 12.13 15.35 2.44
CA GLY A 161 12.99 14.96 3.58
C GLY A 161 13.11 13.47 3.81
N PHE A 162 12.77 12.63 2.82
CA PHE A 162 13.00 11.19 2.90
C PHE A 162 14.42 10.82 2.50
N GLN A 163 14.88 9.67 2.96
CA GLN A 163 16.23 9.12 2.72
C GLN A 163 16.20 7.88 1.82
N ALA A 164 15.04 7.20 1.75
CA ALA A 164 14.87 6.02 0.92
C ALA A 164 13.43 5.88 0.41
N ILE A 165 13.28 5.07 -0.63
CA ILE A 165 12.00 4.67 -1.22
C ILE A 165 11.92 3.15 -1.32
N LEU A 166 10.73 2.59 -1.03
CA LEU A 166 10.40 1.18 -1.24
C LEU A 166 9.73 1.04 -2.61
N THR A 167 10.13 0.03 -3.38
CA THR A 167 9.49 -0.29 -4.66
C THR A 167 9.64 -1.77 -5.01
N GLU A 168 9.10 -2.17 -6.15
CA GLU A 168 9.15 -3.55 -6.63
C GLU A 168 10.52 -3.90 -7.23
N GLY A 169 10.97 -5.14 -6.96
CA GLY A 169 12.17 -5.72 -7.55
C GLY A 169 11.91 -6.27 -8.95
N VAL A 170 11.69 -5.40 -9.92
CA VAL A 170 11.27 -5.74 -11.28
C VAL A 170 12.35 -6.53 -12.03
N PRO A 171 12.07 -7.79 -12.47
CA PRO A 171 13.09 -8.67 -13.03
C PRO A 171 13.80 -8.12 -14.26
N TRP A 172 13.09 -7.51 -15.21
CA TRP A 172 13.69 -7.00 -16.45
C TRP A 172 14.51 -5.70 -16.26
N ILE A 173 14.33 -4.99 -15.12
CA ILE A 173 15.21 -3.86 -14.74
C ILE A 173 16.44 -4.40 -14.01
N LEU A 174 16.25 -5.38 -13.15
CA LEU A 174 17.34 -6.00 -12.40
C LEU A 174 18.23 -6.87 -13.31
N GLU A 175 17.67 -7.52 -14.33
CA GLU A 175 18.37 -8.47 -15.19
C GLU A 175 19.01 -9.60 -14.36
N TRP A 176 20.33 -9.68 -14.29
CA TRP A 176 21.08 -10.64 -13.49
C TRP A 176 21.27 -10.22 -12.02
N ARG A 177 20.95 -8.97 -11.70
CA ARG A 177 21.13 -8.40 -10.34
C ARG A 177 20.05 -8.90 -9.39
N SER A 178 20.38 -8.97 -8.11
CA SER A 178 19.46 -9.42 -7.06
C SER A 178 18.74 -8.24 -6.42
N SER A 179 17.45 -8.43 -6.08
CA SER A 179 16.69 -7.49 -5.25
C SER A 179 17.15 -7.46 -3.78
N ASN A 180 18.05 -8.36 -3.40
CA ASN A 180 18.54 -8.49 -2.02
C ASN A 180 19.74 -7.59 -1.70
N PHE A 181 19.89 -6.49 -2.43
CA PHE A 181 20.85 -5.42 -2.16
C PHE A 181 20.15 -4.07 -2.15
N ILE A 182 20.77 -3.09 -1.50
CA ILE A 182 20.32 -1.70 -1.58
C ILE A 182 20.83 -1.09 -2.88
N TYR A 183 19.97 -0.34 -3.54
CA TYR A 183 20.27 0.45 -4.73
C TYR A 183 20.12 1.93 -4.45
N GLU A 184 20.49 2.77 -5.41
CA GLU A 184 20.19 4.20 -5.43
C GLU A 184 19.63 4.60 -6.81
N ASP A 185 18.91 5.68 -6.88
CA ASP A 185 18.42 6.25 -8.13
C ASP A 185 19.57 6.86 -8.95
N PRO A 186 19.38 7.13 -10.28
CA PRO A 186 20.42 7.67 -11.13
C PRO A 186 21.10 8.94 -10.62
N GLU A 187 20.32 9.81 -9.97
CA GLU A 187 20.80 11.08 -9.41
C GLU A 187 21.35 10.96 -7.97
N LYS A 188 21.35 9.75 -7.41
CA LYS A 188 21.77 9.44 -6.04
C LYS A 188 21.05 10.25 -4.97
N ASN A 189 19.78 10.49 -5.21
CA ASN A 189 18.93 11.24 -4.30
C ASN A 189 18.50 10.41 -3.09
N LEU A 190 18.13 9.15 -3.35
CA LEU A 190 17.53 8.24 -2.39
C LEU A 190 18.15 6.85 -2.49
N LYS A 191 18.20 6.15 -1.37
CA LYS A 191 18.37 4.69 -1.36
C LYS A 191 17.07 4.01 -1.75
N ILE A 192 17.17 2.89 -2.46
CA ILE A 192 16.04 2.14 -2.97
C ILE A 192 16.09 0.73 -2.39
N LEU A 193 15.01 0.34 -1.68
CA LEU A 193 14.80 -1.00 -1.18
C LEU A 193 13.81 -1.70 -2.12
N LEU A 194 14.26 -2.81 -2.69
CA LEU A 194 13.53 -3.55 -3.70
C LEU A 194 12.82 -4.77 -3.09
N ARG A 195 11.52 -4.88 -3.32
CA ARG A 195 10.73 -6.03 -2.88
C ARG A 195 11.31 -7.32 -3.46
N ASN A 196 11.56 -8.30 -2.62
CA ASN A 196 11.77 -9.67 -3.06
C ASN A 196 10.38 -10.28 -3.33
N TYR A 197 9.91 -10.12 -4.58
CA TYR A 197 8.55 -10.51 -4.94
C TYR A 197 8.31 -12.01 -4.80
N LYS A 198 9.31 -12.86 -5.12
CA LYS A 198 9.16 -14.31 -5.03
C LYS A 198 8.83 -14.75 -3.61
N LEU A 199 9.66 -14.37 -2.64
CA LEU A 199 9.45 -14.70 -1.24
C LEU A 199 8.22 -14.03 -0.63
N SER A 200 7.94 -12.78 -1.03
CA SER A 200 6.73 -12.07 -0.57
C SER A 200 5.45 -12.74 -1.10
N ASP A 201 5.43 -13.11 -2.38
CA ASP A 201 4.27 -13.76 -3.02
C ASP A 201 4.06 -15.19 -2.53
N ASP A 202 5.13 -15.89 -2.10
CA ASP A 202 5.02 -17.21 -1.47
C ASP A 202 4.15 -17.16 -0.20
N VAL A 203 4.29 -16.09 0.58
CA VAL A 203 3.48 -15.86 1.78
C VAL A 203 2.11 -15.28 1.42
N SER A 204 2.06 -14.26 0.54
CA SER A 204 0.83 -13.52 0.27
C SER A 204 -0.19 -14.31 -0.55
N PHE A 205 0.27 -15.02 -1.59
CA PHE A 205 -0.62 -15.63 -2.59
C PHE A 205 -0.54 -17.15 -2.62
N ARG A 206 0.65 -17.75 -2.40
CA ARG A 206 0.84 -19.18 -2.54
C ARG A 206 0.69 -19.97 -1.24
N PHE A 207 0.62 -19.31 -0.09
CA PHE A 207 0.61 -19.95 1.23
C PHE A 207 -0.44 -21.05 1.37
N SER A 208 -1.67 -20.80 0.92
CA SER A 208 -2.79 -21.78 0.98
C SER A 208 -3.01 -22.55 -0.33
N ALA A 209 -2.17 -22.34 -1.34
CA ALA A 209 -2.31 -22.94 -2.67
C ALA A 209 -1.84 -24.40 -2.68
N ARG A 210 -2.76 -25.34 -2.46
CA ARG A 210 -2.47 -26.78 -2.38
C ARG A 210 -1.90 -27.39 -3.67
N TRP A 211 -2.06 -26.71 -4.79
CA TRP A 211 -1.48 -27.09 -6.08
C TRP A 211 -0.01 -26.68 -6.24
N TRP A 212 0.50 -25.84 -5.34
CA TRP A 212 1.87 -25.39 -5.37
C TRP A 212 2.82 -26.48 -4.87
N GLU A 213 3.87 -26.76 -5.61
CA GLU A 213 4.81 -27.86 -5.31
C GLU A 213 5.46 -27.73 -3.93
N GLU A 214 5.64 -26.48 -3.46
CA GLU A 214 6.22 -26.19 -2.16
C GLU A 214 5.19 -26.15 -1.01
N TRP A 215 3.90 -26.45 -1.29
CA TRP A 215 2.89 -26.55 -0.22
C TRP A 215 3.12 -27.82 0.64
N PRO A 216 2.97 -27.74 1.99
CA PRO A 216 2.70 -26.56 2.79
C PRO A 216 3.97 -25.73 3.04
N LEU A 217 3.79 -24.38 3.10
CA LEU A 217 4.85 -23.47 3.50
C LEU A 217 4.91 -23.40 5.02
N THR A 218 5.91 -24.07 5.61
CA THR A 218 6.16 -24.01 7.05
C THR A 218 7.20 -22.96 7.40
N ALA A 219 7.23 -22.49 8.66
CA ALA A 219 8.12 -21.41 9.09
C ALA A 219 9.61 -21.82 9.02
N ASP A 220 9.95 -23.07 9.34
CA ASP A 220 11.29 -23.61 9.24
C ASP A 220 11.76 -23.71 7.79
N LYS A 221 10.86 -24.16 6.88
CA LYS A 221 11.14 -24.20 5.44
C LYS A 221 11.42 -22.80 4.90
N PHE A 222 10.57 -21.83 5.25
CA PHE A 222 10.75 -20.46 4.80
C PHE A 222 12.01 -19.82 5.39
N ALA A 223 12.34 -20.09 6.67
CA ALA A 223 13.58 -19.66 7.28
C ALA A 223 14.80 -20.20 6.54
N THR A 224 14.77 -21.48 6.13
CA THR A 224 15.84 -22.08 5.30
C THR A 224 16.01 -21.35 3.96
N TRP A 225 14.90 -20.94 3.32
CA TRP A 225 14.98 -20.15 2.08
C TRP A 225 15.58 -18.76 2.31
N LEU A 226 15.27 -18.13 3.44
CA LEU A 226 15.90 -16.85 3.80
C LEU A 226 17.39 -17.02 4.06
N GLU A 227 17.81 -18.09 4.76
CA GLU A 227 19.21 -18.42 5.03
C GLU A 227 20.02 -18.69 3.76
N ALA A 228 19.41 -19.24 2.71
CA ALA A 228 20.06 -19.47 1.43
C ALA A 228 20.56 -18.19 0.74
N HIS A 229 20.10 -17.01 1.18
CA HIS A 229 20.61 -15.72 0.71
C HIS A 229 21.85 -15.23 1.48
N ASN A 230 22.28 -15.93 2.53
CA ASN A 230 23.49 -15.57 3.26
C ASN A 230 24.73 -15.71 2.37
N GLY A 231 25.53 -14.65 2.30
CA GLY A 231 26.67 -14.56 1.38
C GLY A 231 26.32 -14.07 -0.04
N ASN A 232 25.03 -13.97 -0.41
CA ASN A 232 24.55 -13.51 -1.71
C ASN A 232 23.46 -12.42 -1.62
N GLY A 233 23.40 -11.73 -0.48
CA GLY A 233 22.49 -10.63 -0.23
C GLY A 233 22.84 -9.91 1.06
N GLU A 234 22.41 -8.67 1.19
CA GLU A 234 22.57 -7.83 2.39
C GLU A 234 21.23 -7.53 3.06
N VAL A 235 20.16 -7.46 2.27
CA VAL A 235 18.81 -7.17 2.74
C VAL A 235 17.81 -8.05 2.00
N ILE A 236 16.84 -8.61 2.73
CA ILE A 236 15.72 -9.36 2.16
C ILE A 236 14.45 -8.61 2.49
N ASN A 237 13.88 -7.95 1.48
CA ASN A 237 12.71 -7.10 1.64
C ASN A 237 11.43 -7.89 1.38
N LEU A 238 10.68 -8.17 2.43
CA LEU A 238 9.39 -8.86 2.40
C LEU A 238 8.28 -7.83 2.51
N PHE A 239 7.78 -7.35 1.37
CA PHE A 239 6.72 -6.34 1.29
C PHE A 239 5.41 -6.99 0.88
N MET A 240 4.37 -6.79 1.67
CA MET A 240 3.05 -7.38 1.43
C MET A 240 1.94 -6.59 2.10
N ASP A 241 0.71 -6.83 1.68
CA ASP A 241 -0.45 -6.33 2.39
C ASP A 241 -0.55 -6.96 3.77
N PHE A 242 -0.87 -6.17 4.77
CA PHE A 242 -1.07 -6.64 6.13
C PHE A 242 -2.26 -7.59 6.22
N GLU A 243 -3.25 -7.36 5.36
CA GLU A 243 -4.44 -8.18 5.18
C GLU A 243 -4.13 -9.62 4.74
N THR A 244 -2.89 -9.90 4.35
CA THR A 244 -2.38 -11.27 4.16
C THR A 244 -2.67 -12.14 5.39
N PHE A 245 -2.54 -11.59 6.60
CA PHE A 245 -2.71 -12.32 7.84
C PHE A 245 -4.14 -12.24 8.36
N GLY A 246 -5.00 -13.16 7.94
CA GLY A 246 -6.35 -13.36 8.42
C GLY A 246 -7.47 -12.96 7.44
N GLU A 247 -7.21 -12.09 6.46
CA GLU A 247 -8.21 -11.74 5.44
C GLU A 247 -7.93 -12.43 4.11
N HIS A 248 -6.73 -12.36 3.56
CA HIS A 248 -6.38 -13.06 2.30
C HIS A 248 -6.02 -14.51 2.56
N GLN A 249 -5.19 -14.76 3.57
CA GLN A 249 -4.92 -16.09 4.10
C GLN A 249 -5.69 -16.23 5.42
N TRP A 250 -6.73 -17.03 5.42
CA TRP A 250 -7.61 -17.20 6.58
C TRP A 250 -6.91 -17.94 7.71
N GLU A 251 -7.41 -17.81 8.95
CA GLU A 251 -6.87 -18.48 10.12
C GLU A 251 -6.72 -19.99 9.92
N GLU A 252 -7.70 -20.62 9.26
CA GLU A 252 -7.72 -22.06 9.00
C GLU A 252 -6.61 -22.54 8.04
N THR A 253 -5.96 -21.60 7.32
CA THR A 253 -4.80 -21.93 6.49
C THR A 253 -3.54 -22.18 7.32
N GLY A 254 -3.53 -21.79 8.60
CA GLY A 254 -2.38 -21.84 9.48
C GLY A 254 -1.45 -20.63 9.38
N ILE A 255 -1.88 -19.53 8.75
CA ILE A 255 -1.04 -18.34 8.53
C ILE A 255 -0.59 -17.69 9.85
N PHE A 256 -1.42 -17.70 10.89
CA PHE A 256 -1.04 -17.18 12.20
C PHE A 256 -0.01 -18.07 12.90
N GLU A 257 -0.11 -19.39 12.77
CA GLU A 257 0.90 -20.32 13.31
C GLU A 257 2.22 -20.19 12.58
N PHE A 258 2.16 -19.95 11.26
CA PHE A 258 3.36 -19.61 10.47
C PHE A 258 4.01 -18.33 10.99
N LEU A 259 3.26 -17.23 11.12
CA LEU A 259 3.80 -15.95 11.62
C LEU A 259 4.34 -16.08 13.04
N LYS A 260 3.65 -16.85 13.89
CA LYS A 260 4.05 -17.08 15.29
C LYS A 260 5.39 -17.84 15.39
N ALA A 261 5.63 -18.78 14.50
CA ALA A 261 6.85 -19.58 14.51
C ALA A 261 8.03 -18.90 13.79
N LEU A 262 7.76 -18.16 12.72
CA LEU A 262 8.77 -17.64 11.81
C LEU A 262 9.90 -16.84 12.49
N PRO A 263 9.65 -15.89 13.41
CA PRO A 263 10.75 -15.15 14.04
C PRO A 263 11.70 -16.03 14.82
N PHE A 264 11.18 -17.08 15.44
CA PHE A 264 12.02 -18.02 16.20
C PHE A 264 12.84 -18.90 15.27
N GLU A 265 12.26 -19.40 14.18
CA GLU A 265 12.99 -20.21 13.19
C GLU A 265 14.13 -19.39 12.57
N VAL A 266 13.88 -18.16 12.17
CA VAL A 266 14.89 -17.23 11.63
C VAL A 266 16.00 -16.95 12.65
N LEU A 267 15.66 -16.76 13.92
CA LEU A 267 16.63 -16.40 14.98
C LEU A 267 17.37 -17.61 15.56
N LYS A 268 16.99 -18.86 15.23
CA LYS A 268 17.78 -20.07 15.57
C LYS A 268 19.14 -20.05 14.90
N GLY A 269 19.19 -19.65 13.63
CA GLY A 269 20.43 -19.36 12.92
C GLY A 269 21.05 -18.07 13.47
N LYS A 270 22.39 -17.96 13.41
CA LYS A 270 23.08 -16.72 13.83
C LYS A 270 23.37 -15.79 12.64
N ASP A 271 22.86 -16.15 11.46
CA ASP A 271 23.26 -15.54 10.19
C ASP A 271 22.21 -14.63 9.56
N LEU A 272 21.06 -14.45 10.24
CA LEU A 272 19.99 -13.54 9.85
C LEU A 272 19.56 -12.63 11.03
N GLU A 273 19.06 -11.48 10.73
CA GLU A 273 18.45 -10.57 11.71
C GLU A 273 17.22 -9.89 11.10
N PHE A 274 16.32 -9.40 11.94
CA PHE A 274 15.26 -8.48 11.50
C PHE A 274 15.71 -7.04 11.70
N ALA A 275 15.41 -6.20 10.72
CA ALA A 275 15.78 -4.79 10.77
C ALA A 275 14.66 -3.90 10.22
N LEU A 276 14.66 -2.65 10.66
CA LEU A 276 13.79 -1.61 10.13
C LEU A 276 14.35 -1.04 8.82
N PRO A 277 13.51 -0.53 7.91
CA PRO A 277 13.97 0.12 6.69
C PRO A 277 15.02 1.21 6.93
N SER A 278 14.84 2.05 7.95
CA SER A 278 15.82 3.09 8.30
C SER A 278 17.14 2.53 8.79
N GLU A 279 17.15 1.39 9.49
CA GLU A 279 18.38 0.75 9.97
C GLU A 279 19.20 0.18 8.82
N VAL A 280 18.55 -0.48 7.85
CA VAL A 280 19.27 -1.09 6.71
C VAL A 280 19.86 -0.05 5.77
N ILE A 281 19.21 1.09 5.59
CA ILE A 281 19.76 2.17 4.77
C ILE A 281 20.96 2.86 5.44
N GLU A 282 21.05 2.84 6.76
CA GLU A 282 22.23 3.31 7.50
C GLU A 282 23.36 2.26 7.47
N LYS A 283 22.99 0.98 7.57
CA LYS A 283 23.94 -0.15 7.69
C LYS A 283 24.63 -0.50 6.38
N TYR A 284 23.92 -0.49 5.26
CA TYR A 284 24.43 -0.97 3.98
C TYR A 284 24.60 0.15 2.94
N PRO A 285 25.71 0.14 2.19
CA PRO A 285 25.89 1.03 1.05
C PRO A 285 25.01 0.57 -0.12
N ALA A 286 24.71 1.49 -1.04
CA ALA A 286 24.10 1.11 -2.31
C ALA A 286 25.11 0.30 -3.16
N ARG A 287 24.62 -0.76 -3.81
CA ARG A 287 25.43 -1.67 -4.64
C ARG A 287 25.31 -1.41 -6.14
N GLY A 288 24.46 -0.47 -6.51
CA GLY A 288 24.28 -0.09 -7.91
C GLY A 288 23.14 0.88 -8.10
N ILE A 289 22.87 1.21 -9.35
CA ILE A 289 21.79 2.09 -9.75
C ILE A 289 20.56 1.25 -10.12
N PHE A 290 19.39 1.65 -9.62
CA PHE A 290 18.10 1.16 -10.07
C PHE A 290 17.37 2.31 -10.75
N SER A 291 17.00 2.13 -12.02
CA SER A 291 16.42 3.20 -12.85
C SER A 291 15.21 2.68 -13.60
N SER A 292 14.13 3.43 -13.53
CA SER A 292 12.97 3.24 -14.38
C SER A 292 12.42 4.58 -14.83
N LYS A 293 12.53 4.87 -16.13
CA LYS A 293 11.95 6.07 -16.73
C LYS A 293 10.43 6.02 -16.83
N LYS A 294 9.88 4.80 -16.94
CA LYS A 294 8.43 4.57 -16.94
C LYS A 294 7.99 4.13 -15.55
N PRO A 295 6.79 4.52 -15.10
CA PRO A 295 6.26 4.04 -13.84
C PRO A 295 6.20 2.51 -13.79
N ILE A 296 6.69 1.94 -12.70
CA ILE A 296 6.55 0.54 -12.32
C ILE A 296 5.75 0.43 -11.04
N THR A 297 5.16 -0.73 -10.76
CA THR A 297 4.38 -1.04 -9.55
C THR A 297 4.61 -2.49 -9.13
N TRP A 298 4.01 -2.90 -8.03
CA TRP A 298 4.02 -4.30 -7.60
C TRP A 298 2.83 -5.13 -8.14
N ALA A 299 1.88 -4.47 -8.81
CA ALA A 299 0.66 -5.11 -9.27
C ALA A 299 0.86 -5.92 -10.55
N ASP A 300 0.14 -7.02 -10.60
CA ASP A 300 0.07 -7.96 -11.74
C ASP A 300 1.46 -8.45 -12.19
N THR A 301 1.51 -9.22 -13.28
CA THR A 301 2.76 -9.71 -13.86
C THR A 301 3.47 -8.65 -14.68
N GLU A 302 2.73 -7.68 -15.23
CA GLU A 302 3.24 -6.59 -16.04
C GLU A 302 4.02 -5.56 -15.24
N ARG A 303 3.78 -5.45 -13.93
CA ARG A 303 4.45 -4.49 -13.05
C ARG A 303 4.36 -3.05 -13.54
N ASP A 304 3.27 -2.68 -14.21
CA ASP A 304 3.01 -1.36 -14.78
C ASP A 304 1.71 -0.74 -14.24
N LEU A 305 1.25 0.35 -14.84
CA LEU A 305 0.06 1.08 -14.40
C LEU A 305 -1.26 0.50 -14.92
N THR A 306 -1.25 -0.60 -15.67
CA THR A 306 -2.45 -1.08 -16.38
C THR A 306 -3.57 -1.57 -15.46
N ALA A 307 -3.28 -1.88 -14.20
CA ALA A 307 -4.29 -2.16 -13.19
C ALA A 307 -5.19 -0.94 -12.89
N TRP A 308 -4.67 0.28 -13.03
CA TRP A 308 -5.37 1.55 -12.71
C TRP A 308 -5.64 2.44 -13.92
N LEU A 309 -4.87 2.30 -15.00
CA LEU A 309 -4.89 3.18 -16.19
C LEU A 309 -4.83 2.38 -17.49
N GLY A 310 -5.26 1.12 -17.47
CA GLY A 310 -5.14 0.18 -18.59
C GLY A 310 -6.22 0.32 -19.67
N ASN A 311 -7.35 0.92 -19.34
CA ASN A 311 -8.47 1.08 -20.27
C ASN A 311 -8.99 2.52 -20.33
N GLU A 312 -9.86 2.81 -21.30
CA GLU A 312 -10.37 4.17 -21.53
C GLU A 312 -11.24 4.69 -20.38
N MET A 313 -12.00 3.83 -19.69
CA MET A 313 -12.82 4.21 -18.53
C MET A 313 -11.95 4.75 -17.39
N GLN A 314 -10.86 4.05 -17.09
CA GLN A 314 -9.89 4.45 -16.07
C GLN A 314 -9.20 5.77 -16.43
N LYS A 315 -8.76 5.92 -17.67
CA LYS A 315 -8.09 7.14 -18.15
C LYS A 315 -9.02 8.34 -18.13
N GLU A 316 -10.23 8.19 -18.71
CA GLU A 316 -11.23 9.26 -18.71
C GLU A 316 -11.52 9.76 -17.30
N CYS A 317 -11.81 8.85 -16.36
CA CYS A 317 -12.13 9.24 -14.99
C CYS A 317 -10.94 9.93 -14.29
N SER A 318 -9.71 9.46 -14.50
CA SER A 318 -8.53 10.08 -13.92
C SER A 318 -8.27 11.48 -14.51
N GLU A 319 -8.36 11.64 -15.81
CA GLU A 319 -8.21 12.93 -16.50
C GLU A 319 -9.26 13.95 -16.04
N ILE A 320 -10.51 13.53 -15.96
CA ILE A 320 -11.57 14.41 -15.44
C ILE A 320 -11.24 14.84 -14.02
N LEU A 321 -10.97 13.90 -13.11
CA LEU A 321 -10.76 14.18 -11.69
C LEU A 321 -9.60 15.15 -11.47
N TYR A 322 -8.43 14.88 -12.09
CA TYR A 322 -7.26 15.72 -11.90
C TYR A 322 -7.31 17.04 -12.66
N SER A 323 -8.09 17.14 -13.76
CA SER A 323 -8.32 18.42 -14.44
C SER A 323 -9.04 19.45 -13.57
N LEU A 324 -9.77 19.00 -12.55
CA LEU A 324 -10.51 19.87 -11.64
C LEU A 324 -9.63 20.55 -10.57
N GLU A 325 -8.39 20.14 -10.39
CA GLU A 325 -7.50 20.57 -9.28
C GLU A 325 -7.52 22.07 -9.03
N ARG A 326 -7.43 22.88 -10.10
CA ARG A 326 -7.34 24.35 -10.01
C ARG A 326 -8.65 25.02 -9.58
N ASP A 327 -9.76 24.34 -9.84
CA ASP A 327 -11.10 24.87 -9.63
C ASP A 327 -11.71 24.40 -8.29
N VAL A 328 -11.09 23.38 -7.63
CA VAL A 328 -11.59 22.81 -6.37
C VAL A 328 -11.42 23.81 -5.23
N PRO A 329 -12.53 24.32 -4.65
CA PRO A 329 -12.46 25.22 -3.51
C PRO A 329 -11.99 24.47 -2.26
N PHE A 330 -11.42 25.19 -1.31
CA PHE A 330 -10.83 24.61 -0.10
C PHE A 330 -11.78 23.68 0.66
N TYR A 331 -13.05 24.02 0.78
CA TYR A 331 -14.04 23.22 1.51
C TYR A 331 -14.43 21.90 0.82
N LEU A 332 -14.13 21.73 -0.48
CA LEU A 332 -14.32 20.47 -1.22
C LEU A 332 -13.02 19.67 -1.41
N LYS A 333 -11.89 20.19 -0.94
CA LYS A 333 -10.58 19.58 -1.20
C LYS A 333 -10.45 18.18 -0.60
N GLU A 334 -11.01 17.97 0.57
CA GLU A 334 -11.02 16.64 1.20
C GLU A 334 -11.83 15.63 0.39
N VAL A 335 -13.01 16.01 -0.08
CA VAL A 335 -13.86 15.16 -0.93
C VAL A 335 -13.13 14.82 -2.24
N TRP A 336 -12.54 15.83 -2.88
CA TRP A 336 -11.74 15.63 -4.10
C TRP A 336 -10.58 14.65 -3.90
N ARG A 337 -9.89 14.73 -2.75
CA ARG A 337 -8.79 13.82 -2.41
C ARG A 337 -9.27 12.41 -2.11
N LYS A 338 -10.41 12.24 -1.46
CA LYS A 338 -11.03 10.92 -1.26
C LYS A 338 -11.43 10.26 -2.58
N LEU A 339 -11.87 11.03 -3.56
CA LEU A 339 -12.14 10.55 -4.92
C LEU A 339 -10.88 10.14 -5.69
N GLN A 340 -9.67 10.57 -5.27
CA GLN A 340 -8.40 10.19 -5.89
C GLN A 340 -7.89 8.81 -5.46
N THR A 341 -8.51 8.16 -4.49
CA THR A 341 -8.10 6.85 -3.99
C THR A 341 -7.95 5.87 -5.16
N ALA A 342 -6.79 5.22 -5.25
CA ALA A 342 -6.42 4.34 -6.38
C ALA A 342 -7.43 3.21 -6.60
N ASP A 343 -8.06 2.73 -5.54
CA ASP A 343 -9.09 1.67 -5.59
C ASP A 343 -10.24 1.99 -6.53
N HIS A 344 -10.68 3.26 -6.61
CA HIS A 344 -11.77 3.63 -7.53
C HIS A 344 -11.41 3.35 -8.99
N PHE A 345 -10.15 3.54 -9.37
CA PHE A 345 -9.66 3.23 -10.70
C PHE A 345 -9.43 1.73 -10.87
N TYR A 346 -8.90 1.04 -9.84
CA TYR A 346 -8.70 -0.39 -9.83
C TYR A 346 -10.01 -1.17 -10.06
N TYR A 347 -11.12 -0.72 -9.49
CA TYR A 347 -12.44 -1.33 -9.67
C TYR A 347 -12.97 -1.28 -11.12
N MET A 348 -12.43 -0.37 -11.95
CA MET A 348 -12.74 -0.29 -13.38
C MET A 348 -11.79 -1.12 -14.26
N CYS A 349 -10.86 -1.88 -13.69
CA CYS A 349 -9.93 -2.73 -14.43
C CYS A 349 -10.68 -3.87 -15.12
N THR A 350 -10.37 -4.07 -16.41
CA THR A 350 -11.00 -5.12 -17.25
C THR A 350 -10.16 -6.39 -17.37
N LYS A 351 -9.08 -6.51 -16.59
CA LYS A 351 -8.19 -7.69 -16.59
C LYS A 351 -8.73 -8.90 -15.82
N TRP A 352 -9.96 -8.89 -15.34
CA TRP A 352 -10.56 -9.91 -14.49
C TRP A 352 -10.38 -11.35 -14.98
N PHE A 353 -10.32 -11.54 -16.28
CA PHE A 353 -10.16 -12.86 -16.89
C PHE A 353 -8.70 -13.23 -17.18
N ALA A 354 -7.80 -12.26 -17.23
CA ALA A 354 -6.39 -12.47 -17.55
C ALA A 354 -5.54 -12.80 -16.30
N ASP A 355 -5.78 -12.10 -15.17
CA ASP A 355 -5.02 -12.25 -13.92
C ASP A 355 -5.81 -13.00 -12.83
N GLY A 356 -6.80 -13.80 -13.24
CA GLY A 356 -7.61 -14.59 -12.32
C GLY A 356 -8.55 -13.75 -11.45
N ASP A 357 -8.84 -14.25 -10.25
CA ASP A 357 -9.87 -13.66 -9.38
C ASP A 357 -9.39 -12.48 -8.53
N VAL A 358 -8.13 -12.03 -8.65
CA VAL A 358 -7.57 -10.98 -7.78
C VAL A 358 -8.33 -9.67 -7.93
N HIS A 359 -8.51 -9.20 -9.18
CA HIS A 359 -9.27 -7.97 -9.45
C HIS A 359 -10.74 -8.08 -9.02
N LYS A 360 -11.34 -9.24 -9.18
CA LYS A 360 -12.72 -9.51 -8.75
C LYS A 360 -12.83 -9.56 -7.22
N TYR A 361 -11.87 -10.18 -6.56
CA TYR A 361 -11.88 -10.34 -5.11
C TYR A 361 -11.95 -9.00 -4.36
N PHE A 362 -11.19 -8.00 -4.82
CA PHE A 362 -11.17 -6.68 -4.19
C PHE A 362 -12.27 -5.73 -4.66
N ASN A 363 -13.00 -6.08 -5.73
CA ASN A 363 -13.99 -5.20 -6.33
C ASN A 363 -15.35 -5.30 -5.59
N PRO A 364 -15.89 -4.19 -5.05
CA PRO A 364 -17.20 -4.18 -4.41
C PRO A 364 -18.38 -4.13 -5.40
N TYR A 365 -18.09 -4.07 -6.70
CA TYR A 365 -19.06 -4.05 -7.79
C TYR A 365 -19.12 -5.40 -8.50
N ASP A 366 -20.25 -5.69 -9.14
CA ASP A 366 -20.44 -6.95 -9.89
C ASP A 366 -19.57 -7.01 -11.16
N ASN A 367 -19.23 -5.85 -11.72
CA ASN A 367 -18.37 -5.75 -12.90
C ASN A 367 -17.71 -4.36 -12.99
N PRO A 368 -16.66 -4.19 -13.83
CA PRO A 368 -15.94 -2.94 -14.02
C PRO A 368 -16.78 -1.79 -14.58
N TYR A 369 -17.82 -2.10 -15.35
CA TYR A 369 -18.69 -1.10 -15.96
C TYR A 369 -19.60 -0.42 -14.94
N ASP A 370 -20.08 -1.17 -13.95
CA ASP A 370 -20.85 -0.63 -12.82
C ASP A 370 -19.98 0.28 -11.97
N ALA A 371 -18.73 -0.10 -11.74
CA ALA A 371 -17.76 0.75 -11.06
C ALA A 371 -17.55 2.08 -11.82
N TYR A 372 -17.37 2.01 -13.14
CA TYR A 372 -17.21 3.18 -13.98
C TYR A 372 -18.44 4.09 -13.95
N LEU A 373 -19.63 3.55 -14.17
CA LEU A 373 -20.86 4.35 -14.17
C LEU A 373 -21.07 5.05 -12.83
N ASN A 374 -20.85 4.33 -11.74
CA ASN A 374 -20.97 4.86 -10.40
C ASN A 374 -20.00 6.03 -10.15
N PHE A 375 -18.71 5.81 -10.46
CA PHE A 375 -17.68 6.82 -10.27
C PHE A 375 -17.86 8.02 -11.22
N ARG A 376 -18.22 7.75 -12.48
CA ARG A 376 -18.45 8.78 -13.48
C ARG A 376 -19.61 9.71 -13.11
N ASN A 377 -20.71 9.18 -12.58
CA ASN A 377 -21.85 9.97 -12.08
C ASN A 377 -21.44 10.84 -10.87
N ALA A 378 -20.68 10.28 -9.94
CA ALA A 378 -20.14 11.04 -8.80
C ALA A 378 -19.23 12.19 -9.25
N LEU A 379 -18.38 11.98 -10.28
CA LEU A 379 -17.53 13.03 -10.84
C LEU A 379 -18.35 14.13 -11.54
N GLU A 380 -19.42 13.79 -12.27
CA GLU A 380 -20.29 14.80 -12.88
C GLU A 380 -20.98 15.67 -11.84
N ASP A 381 -21.49 15.09 -10.77
CA ASP A 381 -22.05 15.87 -9.67
C ASP A 381 -20.97 16.77 -9.03
N PHE A 382 -19.79 16.22 -8.77
CA PHE A 382 -18.69 16.98 -8.18
C PHE A 382 -18.27 18.18 -9.04
N LYS A 383 -18.25 18.03 -10.38
CA LYS A 383 -18.03 19.15 -11.33
C LYS A 383 -19.07 20.25 -11.20
N LEU A 384 -20.34 19.89 -11.07
CA LEU A 384 -21.43 20.87 -10.91
C LEU A 384 -21.25 21.70 -9.62
N ARG A 385 -20.76 21.06 -8.55
CA ARG A 385 -20.53 21.74 -7.25
C ARG A 385 -19.36 22.70 -7.25
N ILE A 386 -18.32 22.38 -8.01
CA ILE A 386 -17.16 23.27 -8.17
C ILE A 386 -17.56 24.53 -8.93
N LYS A 387 -18.49 24.42 -9.89
CA LYS A 387 -18.94 25.52 -10.74
C LYS A 387 -20.45 25.81 -10.58
N PRO A 388 -20.89 26.31 -9.39
CA PRO A 388 -22.33 26.47 -9.11
C PRO A 388 -23.07 27.44 -10.01
N ASN A 389 -22.38 28.12 -10.95
CA ASN A 389 -22.96 29.11 -11.85
C ASN A 389 -23.24 28.63 -13.28
N VAL A 390 -23.06 27.35 -13.57
CA VAL A 390 -23.55 26.83 -14.86
C VAL A 390 -25.02 26.54 -14.73
N LYS A 391 -25.85 27.56 -15.06
CA LYS A 391 -27.30 27.36 -15.27
C LYS A 391 -27.45 26.28 -16.34
N ILE A 392 -27.89 25.11 -15.93
CA ILE A 392 -28.32 24.05 -16.86
C ILE A 392 -29.61 24.62 -17.52
N TYR A 393 -29.49 25.17 -18.72
CA TYR A 393 -30.65 25.40 -19.55
C TYR A 393 -31.13 24.02 -20.04
N LEU A 394 -32.05 23.43 -19.27
CA LEU A 394 -32.89 22.35 -19.81
C LEU A 394 -33.66 23.01 -20.98
N ARG A 395 -33.28 22.67 -22.21
CA ARG A 395 -34.11 22.97 -23.37
C ARG A 395 -35.39 22.13 -23.24
N ASN A 396 -36.49 22.82 -23.01
CA ASN A 396 -37.86 22.28 -23.11
C ASN A 396 -38.08 21.69 -24.52
#